data_2c88ce378224283d11d49dd2c04d191a
#
_entry.id   2c88ce378224283d11d49dd2c04d191a
#
_cell.length_a   1.000
_cell.length_b   1.000
_cell.length_c   1.000
_cell.angle_alpha   90.00
_cell.angle_beta   90.00
_cell.angle_gamma   90.00
#
_symmetry.space_group_name_H-M   'P 1'
#
loop_
_entity.id
_entity.type
_entity.pdbx_description
1 polymer ?
#
loop_
_entity_poly.entity_id
_entity_poly.type
_entity_poly.pdbx_seq_one_letter_code
_entity_poly.pdbx_strand_id
1 'polypeptide(L)'
;MQRSFQKRKPKLEGRGVLENISTDGPHSDWLGMPDYYIHTLTVSGDEYKYLSADKTLDVSEGDTVVFRYKEQGKEKRIDKRSLGIYIDPSQYMNDA
;
A
#
# COMPACT_ATOMS: atom_id res chain seq x y z
N MET A 1 -13.42 -4.48 33.35
CA MET A 1 -13.13 -4.48 32.76
C MET A 1 -12.74 -4.18 31.90
N GLN A 2 -12.34 -4.24 31.42
CA GLN A 2 -11.87 -3.98 30.60
C GLN A 2 -12.08 -4.12 29.58
N ARG A 3 -12.08 -3.66 29.05
CA ARG A 3 -12.27 -3.74 28.08
C ARG A 3 -11.72 -3.95 27.22
N SER A 4 -11.65 -4.30 26.95
CA SER A 4 -11.03 -4.61 26.11
C SER A 4 -11.03 -4.08 24.98
N PHE A 5 -10.73 -3.61 24.57
CA PHE A 5 -10.66 -3.13 23.55
C PHE A 5 -10.03 -3.51 22.70
N GLN A 6 -10.00 -3.62 22.33
CA GLN A 6 -9.54 -3.94 21.65
C GLN A 6 -8.55 -4.11 21.21
N LYS A 7 -8.33 -4.59 20.99
CA LYS A 7 -7.33 -4.96 20.55
C LYS A 7 -7.18 -4.96 19.16
N ARG A 8 -7.49 -4.00 18.35
CA ARG A 8 -7.17 -3.87 17.06
C ARG A 8 -5.77 -3.60 16.92
N LYS A 9 -5.02 -4.22 15.98
CA LYS A 9 -3.67 -3.86 15.69
C LYS A 9 -3.65 -2.49 15.07
N PRO A 10 -2.77 -1.63 15.48
CA PRO A 10 -2.70 -0.31 14.89
C PRO A 10 -2.17 -0.39 13.46
N LYS A 11 -2.56 0.53 12.63
CA LYS A 11 -2.01 0.63 11.30
C LYS A 11 -0.65 1.30 11.39
N LEU A 12 0.27 0.76 10.62
CA LEU A 12 1.62 1.29 10.56
C LEU A 12 1.74 2.17 9.33
N GLU A 13 2.71 3.04 9.31
CA GLU A 13 2.93 3.91 8.16
C GLU A 13 4.23 3.56 7.51
N GLY A 14 4.23 3.52 6.19
CA GLY A 14 5.42 3.28 5.43
C GLY A 14 5.66 4.43 4.47
N ARG A 15 6.93 4.70 4.18
CA ARG A 15 7.30 5.73 3.23
C ARG A 15 8.68 5.40 2.69
N GLY A 16 8.86 5.61 1.42
CA GLY A 16 10.16 5.38 0.81
C GLY A 16 10.06 5.36 -0.69
N VAL A 17 11.16 5.10 -1.34
CA VAL A 17 11.20 5.04 -2.80
C VAL A 17 10.66 3.71 -3.24
N LEU A 18 9.73 3.76 -4.19
CA LEU A 18 9.16 2.54 -4.76
C LEU A 18 10.17 1.98 -5.74
N GLU A 19 10.74 0.84 -5.40
CA GLU A 19 11.82 0.28 -6.18
C GLU A 19 11.31 -0.65 -7.26
N ASN A 20 10.22 -1.33 -7.00
CA ASN A 20 9.73 -2.32 -7.94
C ASN A 20 8.25 -2.56 -7.72
N ILE A 21 7.51 -2.83 -8.79
CA ILE A 21 6.13 -3.24 -8.73
C ILE A 21 5.99 -4.51 -9.53
N SER A 22 5.42 -5.54 -8.91
CA SER A 22 5.12 -6.77 -9.60
C SER A 22 3.63 -7.01 -9.47
N THR A 23 2.94 -7.27 -10.56
CA THR A 23 1.50 -7.42 -10.56
C THR A 23 1.13 -8.82 -10.99
N ASP A 24 0.27 -9.45 -10.21
CA ASP A 24 -0.18 -10.80 -10.46
C ASP A 24 -1.70 -10.81 -10.56
N GLY A 25 -2.20 -11.46 -11.55
CA GLY A 25 -3.65 -11.55 -11.73
C GLY A 25 -4.04 -11.41 -13.18
N PRO A 26 -5.33 -11.32 -13.46
CA PRO A 26 -6.41 -11.12 -12.48
C PRO A 26 -6.77 -12.38 -11.73
N HIS A 27 -7.21 -12.23 -10.53
CA HIS A 27 -7.69 -13.34 -9.71
C HIS A 27 -9.19 -13.21 -9.53
N SER A 28 -9.87 -14.34 -9.48
CA SER A 28 -11.30 -14.33 -9.31
C SER A 28 -11.63 -15.38 -8.27
N ASP A 29 -12.08 -14.93 -7.11
CA ASP A 29 -12.28 -15.86 -6.02
C ASP A 29 -13.61 -16.55 -6.08
N TRP A 30 -14.66 -15.84 -6.45
CA TRP A 30 -15.98 -16.46 -6.46
C TRP A 30 -16.93 -15.62 -7.27
N LEU A 31 -18.06 -16.22 -7.57
CA LEU A 31 -19.05 -15.58 -8.38
C LEU A 31 -19.55 -14.31 -7.76
N GLY A 32 -19.75 -13.33 -8.58
CA GLY A 32 -20.28 -12.07 -8.12
C GLY A 32 -19.26 -11.11 -7.56
N MET A 33 -18.04 -11.54 -7.41
CA MET A 33 -16.99 -10.66 -6.95
C MET A 33 -16.17 -10.19 -8.12
N PRO A 34 -15.77 -8.94 -8.16
CA PRO A 34 -14.95 -8.46 -9.26
C PRO A 34 -13.56 -9.08 -9.22
N ASP A 35 -12.94 -9.15 -10.36
CA ASP A 35 -11.56 -9.63 -10.44
C ASP A 35 -10.65 -8.63 -9.75
N TYR A 36 -9.52 -9.10 -9.27
CA TYR A 36 -8.58 -8.24 -8.60
C TYR A 36 -7.16 -8.65 -8.94
N TYR A 37 -6.24 -7.74 -8.68
CA TYR A 37 -4.82 -7.98 -8.90
C TYR A 37 -4.09 -7.85 -7.59
N ILE A 38 -3.03 -8.62 -7.43
CA ILE A 38 -2.16 -8.54 -6.27
C ILE A 38 -0.88 -7.87 -6.73
N HIS A 39 -0.63 -6.68 -6.22
CA HIS A 39 0.58 -5.95 -6.55
C HIS A 39 1.57 -6.12 -5.40
N THR A 40 2.80 -6.46 -5.73
CA THR A 40 3.86 -6.52 -4.73
C THR A 40 4.74 -5.31 -4.96
N LEU A 41 4.77 -4.42 -3.97
CA LEU A 41 5.56 -3.21 -4.06
C LEU A 41 6.78 -3.36 -3.17
N THR A 42 7.95 -3.12 -3.72
CA THR A 42 9.17 -3.09 -2.94
C THR A 42 9.50 -1.64 -2.63
N VAL A 43 9.46 -1.29 -1.37
CA VAL A 43 9.69 0.07 -0.92
C VAL A 43 10.80 0.04 0.10
N SER A 44 11.91 0.68 -0.20
CA SER A 44 13.06 0.74 0.69
C SER A 44 13.49 -0.64 1.19
N GLY A 45 13.48 -1.60 0.29
CA GLY A 45 13.95 -2.95 0.60
C GLY A 45 12.91 -3.89 1.18
N ASP A 46 11.73 -3.41 1.52
CA ASP A 46 10.68 -4.26 2.09
C ASP A 46 9.56 -4.47 1.08
N GLU A 47 8.94 -5.63 1.14
CA GLU A 47 7.86 -5.95 0.23
C GLU A 47 6.52 -5.74 0.89
N TYR A 48 5.60 -5.15 0.16
CA TYR A 48 4.24 -4.89 0.63
C TYR A 48 3.25 -5.38 -0.42
N LYS A 49 2.11 -5.88 0.02
CA LYS A 49 1.06 -6.34 -0.90
C LYS A 49 -0.06 -5.32 -0.96
N TYR A 50 -0.54 -5.07 -2.16
CA TYR A 50 -1.65 -4.14 -2.37
C TYR A 50 -2.63 -4.78 -3.33
N LEU A 51 -3.86 -4.95 -2.93
CA LEU A 51 -4.88 -5.57 -3.74
C LEU A 51 -5.77 -4.50 -4.36
N SER A 52 -6.04 -4.62 -5.64
CA SER A 52 -6.81 -3.61 -6.34
C SER A 52 -7.54 -4.24 -7.52
N ALA A 53 -8.65 -3.67 -7.92
CA ALA A 53 -9.35 -4.10 -9.11
C ALA A 53 -8.64 -3.62 -10.38
N ASP A 54 -7.69 -2.70 -10.26
CA ASP A 54 -7.00 -2.15 -11.40
C ASP A 54 -5.66 -2.81 -11.62
N LYS A 55 -5.33 -3.06 -12.88
CA LYS A 55 -4.05 -3.66 -13.19
C LYS A 55 -2.91 -2.69 -12.98
N THR A 56 -3.15 -1.41 -13.19
CA THR A 56 -2.11 -0.41 -13.01
C THR A 56 -2.41 0.45 -11.82
N LEU A 57 -1.36 0.91 -11.17
CA LEU A 57 -1.49 1.76 -10.01
C LEU A 57 -1.17 3.19 -10.39
N ASP A 58 -1.57 4.13 -9.54
CA ASP A 58 -1.31 5.54 -9.78
C ASP A 58 0.11 5.94 -9.41
N VAL A 59 0.88 5.03 -8.86
CA VAL A 59 2.28 5.30 -8.50
C VAL A 59 3.18 4.50 -9.41
N SER A 60 4.39 4.96 -9.59
CA SER A 60 5.35 4.32 -10.49
C SER A 60 6.67 4.07 -9.80
N GLU A 61 7.43 3.16 -10.36
CA GLU A 61 8.78 2.90 -9.84
C GLU A 61 9.59 4.18 -9.90
N GLY A 62 10.30 4.46 -8.83
CA GLY A 62 11.05 5.70 -8.70
C GLY A 62 10.34 6.76 -7.90
N ASP A 63 9.03 6.65 -7.74
CA ASP A 63 8.30 7.62 -6.92
C ASP A 63 8.56 7.39 -5.45
N THR A 64 8.53 8.45 -4.69
CA THR A 64 8.51 8.31 -3.23
C THR A 64 7.05 8.16 -2.83
N VAL A 65 6.73 7.06 -2.18
CA VAL A 65 5.35 6.74 -1.84
C VAL A 65 5.16 6.73 -0.35
N VAL A 66 3.92 6.91 0.07
CA VAL A 66 3.54 6.86 1.47
C VAL A 66 2.25 6.06 1.55
N PHE A 67 2.10 5.31 2.61
CA PHE A 67 0.94 4.44 2.76
C PHE A 67 0.82 3.98 4.20
N ARG A 68 -0.33 3.40 4.52
CA ARG A 68 -0.53 2.71 5.79
C ARG A 68 -0.65 1.24 5.50
N TYR A 69 -0.18 0.42 6.41
CA TYR A 69 -0.24 -1.02 6.19
C TYR A 69 -0.47 -1.76 7.50
N LYS A 70 -0.84 -3.01 7.38
CA LYS A 70 -1.00 -3.91 8.49
C LYS A 70 -0.11 -5.09 8.28
N GLU A 71 0.40 -5.65 9.36
CA GLU A 71 1.16 -6.88 9.28
C GLU A 71 0.26 -8.04 9.60
N GLN A 72 0.19 -8.99 8.71
CA GLN A 72 -0.62 -10.19 8.91
C GLN A 72 0.30 -11.37 8.68
N GLY A 73 0.72 -12.01 9.76
CA GLY A 73 1.71 -13.07 9.66
C GLY A 73 3.01 -12.49 9.13
N LYS A 74 3.47 -13.01 8.02
CA LYS A 74 4.68 -12.51 7.43
C LYS A 74 4.43 -11.51 6.33
N GLU A 75 3.18 -11.20 6.09
CA GLU A 75 2.83 -10.34 4.99
C GLU A 75 2.50 -8.95 5.48
N LYS A 76 2.94 -7.93 4.77
CA LYS A 76 2.58 -6.56 5.04
C LYS A 76 1.61 -6.12 3.96
N ARG A 77 0.41 -5.76 4.35
CA ARG A 77 -0.64 -5.44 3.39
C ARG A 77 -1.01 -3.97 3.47
N ILE A 78 -0.89 -3.28 2.36
CA ILE A 78 -1.18 -1.85 2.30
C ILE A 78 -2.69 -1.62 2.36
N ASP A 79 -3.07 -0.63 3.15
CA ASP A 79 -4.46 -0.23 3.26
C ASP A 79 -4.91 0.43 1.97
N LYS A 80 -6.09 0.04 1.49
CA LYS A 80 -6.49 0.32 0.16
C LYS A 80 -6.56 1.76 -0.22
N ARG A 81 -6.84 2.66 0.57
CA ARG A 81 -6.96 4.05 0.16
C ARG A 81 -5.83 4.91 0.63
N SER A 82 -4.79 4.28 1.16
CA SER A 82 -3.73 5.06 1.77
C SER A 82 -2.52 5.26 0.87
N LEU A 83 -2.43 4.52 -0.24
CA LEU A 83 -1.23 4.58 -1.07
C LEU A 83 -1.25 5.85 -1.91
N GLY A 84 -0.20 6.62 -1.83
CA GLY A 84 -0.09 7.84 -2.60
C GLY A 84 1.34 8.27 -2.77
N ILE A 85 1.53 9.34 -3.52
CA ILE A 85 2.85 9.89 -3.74
C ILE A 85 3.13 10.89 -2.64
N TYR A 86 4.30 10.77 -2.03
CA TYR A 86 4.69 11.69 -0.99
C TYR A 86 5.19 12.99 -1.63
N ILE A 87 4.67 14.09 -1.19
CA ILE A 87 5.09 15.38 -1.67
C ILE A 87 5.72 16.14 -0.51
N ASP A 88 6.97 16.52 -0.69
CA ASP A 88 7.68 17.25 0.33
C ASP A 88 7.10 18.66 0.42
N PRO A 89 6.57 19.06 1.55
CA PRO A 89 6.00 20.39 1.67
C PRO A 89 6.99 21.50 1.33
N SER A 90 8.25 21.27 1.53
CA SER A 90 9.23 22.31 1.23
C SER A 90 9.30 22.61 -0.25
N GLN A 91 8.88 21.71 -1.10
CA GLN A 91 8.90 22.00 -2.51
C GLN A 91 7.82 22.99 -2.90
N TYR A 92 6.75 23.04 -2.17
CA TYR A 92 5.76 24.05 -2.42
C TYR A 92 6.21 25.38 -1.91
N MET A 93 6.90 25.38 -0.79
CA MET A 93 7.25 26.64 -0.19
C MET A 93 8.39 27.30 -0.90
N ASN A 94 9.10 26.57 -1.68
CA ASN A 94 10.19 27.15 -2.39
C ASN A 94 9.83 27.82 -3.62
N ASP A 95 8.60 27.89 -3.93
CA ASP A 95 8.26 28.50 -5.08
C ASP A 95 8.09 29.83 -4.93
N ALA A 96 8.58 30.48 -4.26
CA ALA A 96 8.35 31.85 -4.05
C ALA A 96 8.55 32.73 -5.14
#